data_b8d5fb4e1eb15b97d8594f8eab3fbb9d
#
_entry.id   b8d5fb4e1eb15b97d8594f8eab3fbb9d
#
_cell.length_a   1.000
_cell.length_b   1.000
_cell.length_c   1.000
_cell.angle_alpha   90.00
_cell.angle_beta   90.00
_cell.angle_gamma   90.00
#
_symmetry.space_group_name_H-M   'P 1'
#
loop_
_entity.id
_entity.type
_entity.pdbx_description
1 polymer ?
#
loop_
_entity_poly.entity_id
_entity_poly.type
_entity_poly.pdbx_seq_one_letter_code
_entity_poly.pdbx_strand_id
1 'polypeptide(L)'
;ENSENIIKVGNEKKVKWFILVHSTMVFSKNSSPRIKNRIRIEKEILKKNSNITILSSTMIYGTPRDINMSRLIKFMDKFKIFPIFGNGKNYMQPIYIEDLANAYYEVIKLKDKTFNKRYILAGKKPIKYIDILRLIEKKLNKKIYFIKIPLSLSLFFIKICEIIFFGKLHINTSQVKRLSEDKIYDYSDAEKDFLFKPKTFEEGIEIQIKNYKDTKSSIEINKE
;
A
#
# COMPACT_ATOMS: atom_id res chain seq x y z
N GLU A 1 18.03 -5.90 -8.69
CA GLU A 1 19.50 -5.74 -8.61
C GLU A 1 19.96 -5.68 -7.14
N ASN A 2 19.54 -4.72 -6.33
CA ASN A 2 19.98 -4.63 -4.94
C ASN A 2 19.63 -5.86 -4.09
N SER A 3 18.41 -6.41 -4.21
CA SER A 3 18.00 -7.58 -3.44
C SER A 3 18.77 -8.84 -3.84
N GLU A 4 19.07 -9.00 -5.12
CA GLU A 4 19.89 -10.13 -5.63
C GLU A 4 21.31 -10.06 -5.07
N ASN A 5 21.92 -8.88 -5.06
CA ASN A 5 23.26 -8.66 -4.51
C ASN A 5 23.31 -8.89 -3.00
N ILE A 6 22.31 -8.41 -2.26
CA ILE A 6 22.22 -8.62 -0.80
C ILE A 6 22.13 -10.12 -0.49
N ILE A 7 21.32 -10.88 -1.23
CA ILE A 7 21.18 -12.32 -1.00
C ILE A 7 22.46 -13.07 -1.40
N LYS A 8 23.11 -12.69 -2.51
CA LYS A 8 24.38 -13.26 -2.92
C LYS A 8 25.43 -13.09 -1.80
N VAL A 9 25.65 -11.86 -1.35
CA VAL A 9 26.59 -11.57 -0.25
C VAL A 9 26.19 -12.27 1.04
N GLY A 10 24.90 -12.29 1.37
CA GLY A 10 24.39 -13.00 2.53
C GLY A 10 24.69 -14.50 2.50
N ASN A 11 24.58 -15.14 1.33
CA ASN A 11 24.94 -16.54 1.15
C ASN A 11 26.46 -16.78 1.31
N GLU A 12 27.28 -15.89 0.77
CA GLU A 12 28.73 -15.93 0.95
C GLU A 12 29.10 -15.80 2.43
N LYS A 13 28.36 -14.98 3.19
CA LYS A 13 28.51 -14.80 4.63
C LYS A 13 27.75 -15.83 5.47
N LYS A 14 27.17 -16.86 4.87
CA LYS A 14 26.42 -17.96 5.52
C LYS A 14 25.25 -17.48 6.37
N VAL A 15 24.53 -16.44 5.91
CA VAL A 15 23.29 -15.98 6.56
C VAL A 15 22.26 -17.10 6.54
N LYS A 16 21.77 -17.48 7.71
CA LYS A 16 20.91 -18.66 7.88
C LYS A 16 19.45 -18.41 7.48
N TRP A 17 19.00 -17.16 7.40
CA TRP A 17 17.62 -16.81 7.11
C TRP A 17 17.52 -15.40 6.53
N PHE A 18 16.69 -15.26 5.51
CA PHE A 18 16.36 -13.98 4.88
C PHE A 18 14.87 -13.69 5.04
N ILE A 19 14.54 -12.44 5.31
CA ILE A 19 13.16 -11.96 5.25
C ILE A 19 13.06 -10.99 4.07
N LEU A 20 12.31 -11.38 3.05
CA LEU A 20 12.06 -10.56 1.86
C LEU A 20 10.76 -9.78 2.04
N VAL A 21 10.88 -8.47 2.22
CA VAL A 21 9.73 -7.57 2.29
C VAL A 21 9.28 -7.21 0.87
N HIS A 22 8.05 -7.52 0.56
CA HIS A 22 7.46 -7.34 -0.75
C HIS A 22 6.11 -6.60 -0.68
N SER A 23 5.51 -6.33 -1.83
CA SER A 23 4.18 -5.71 -1.91
C SER A 23 3.22 -6.63 -2.63
N THR A 24 1.96 -6.68 -2.21
CA THR A 24 0.88 -7.39 -2.92
C THR A 24 0.65 -6.88 -4.35
N MET A 25 1.34 -5.81 -4.76
CA MET A 25 1.33 -5.32 -6.15
C MET A 25 1.76 -6.40 -7.17
N VAL A 26 2.54 -7.40 -6.76
CA VAL A 26 2.93 -8.54 -7.62
C VAL A 26 1.75 -9.41 -8.06
N PHE A 27 0.63 -9.35 -7.34
CA PHE A 27 -0.60 -10.06 -7.67
C PHE A 27 -1.55 -9.27 -8.57
N SER A 28 -1.19 -8.02 -8.97
CA SER A 28 -2.01 -7.19 -9.84
C SER A 28 -2.16 -7.82 -11.23
N LYS A 29 -3.39 -7.82 -11.75
CA LYS A 29 -3.70 -8.26 -13.12
C LYS A 29 -3.14 -7.30 -14.17
N ASN A 30 -3.00 -6.01 -13.82
CA ASN A 30 -2.44 -4.97 -14.68
C ASN A 30 -0.94 -4.77 -14.40
N SER A 31 -0.13 -5.72 -14.84
CA SER A 31 1.32 -5.71 -14.60
C SER A 31 2.04 -4.65 -15.46
N SER A 32 2.74 -3.74 -14.79
CA SER A 32 3.70 -2.83 -15.44
C SER A 32 5.07 -3.51 -15.58
N PRO A 33 5.99 -2.98 -16.41
CA PRO A 33 7.37 -3.49 -16.50
C PRO A 33 8.04 -3.59 -15.12
N ARG A 34 7.78 -2.65 -14.23
CA ARG A 34 8.28 -2.64 -12.85
C ARG A 34 7.76 -3.84 -12.04
N ILE A 35 6.49 -4.20 -12.21
CA ILE A 35 5.89 -5.36 -11.51
C ILE A 35 6.46 -6.65 -12.08
N LYS A 36 6.54 -6.77 -13.41
CA LYS A 36 7.14 -7.94 -14.08
C LYS A 36 8.58 -8.19 -13.62
N ASN A 37 9.38 -7.13 -13.52
CA ASN A 37 10.75 -7.23 -13.01
C ASN A 37 10.79 -7.69 -11.54
N ARG A 38 9.91 -7.20 -10.68
CA ARG A 38 9.81 -7.67 -9.29
C ARG A 38 9.48 -9.15 -9.19
N ILE A 39 8.51 -9.62 -9.99
CA ILE A 39 8.13 -11.05 -10.05
C ILE A 39 9.32 -11.88 -10.54
N ARG A 40 10.05 -11.40 -11.57
CA ARG A 40 11.24 -12.08 -12.07
C ARG A 40 12.30 -12.21 -10.98
N ILE A 41 12.65 -11.11 -10.33
CA ILE A 41 13.65 -11.09 -9.26
C ILE A 41 13.24 -12.03 -8.11
N GLU A 42 11.99 -12.00 -7.67
CA GLU A 42 11.49 -12.91 -6.64
C GLU A 42 11.67 -14.38 -7.04
N LYS A 43 11.29 -14.74 -8.29
CA LYS A 43 11.47 -16.11 -8.81
C LYS A 43 12.94 -16.54 -8.85
N GLU A 44 13.84 -15.65 -9.28
CA GLU A 44 15.28 -15.94 -9.32
C GLU A 44 15.88 -16.14 -7.92
N ILE A 45 15.43 -15.33 -6.96
CA ILE A 45 15.85 -15.46 -5.57
C ILE A 45 15.40 -16.80 -4.97
N LEU A 46 14.13 -17.16 -5.18
CA LEU A 46 13.56 -18.41 -4.65
C LEU A 46 14.15 -19.67 -5.28
N LYS A 47 14.55 -19.62 -6.55
CA LYS A 47 15.26 -20.75 -7.19
C LYS A 47 16.60 -21.06 -6.53
N LYS A 48 17.28 -20.05 -6.01
CA LYS A 48 18.64 -20.15 -5.46
C LYS A 48 18.70 -20.33 -3.96
N ASN A 49 17.60 -20.12 -3.26
CA ASN A 49 17.57 -20.06 -1.81
C ASN A 49 16.28 -20.68 -1.27
N SER A 50 16.43 -21.56 -0.28
CA SER A 50 15.31 -22.21 0.41
C SER A 50 15.01 -21.64 1.80
N ASN A 51 15.82 -20.70 2.28
CA ASN A 51 15.73 -20.15 3.64
C ASN A 51 15.18 -18.72 3.66
N ILE A 52 14.09 -18.48 2.93
CA ILE A 52 13.51 -17.14 2.74
C ILE A 52 12.06 -17.10 3.20
N THR A 53 11.76 -16.20 4.12
CA THR A 53 10.37 -15.82 4.43
C THR A 53 9.99 -14.57 3.63
N ILE A 54 8.83 -14.59 2.98
CA ILE A 54 8.33 -13.48 2.17
C ILE A 54 7.16 -12.81 2.88
N LEU A 55 7.26 -11.51 3.11
CA LEU A 55 6.19 -10.70 3.70
C LEU A 55 5.65 -9.73 2.66
N SER A 56 4.43 -9.97 2.18
CA SER A 56 3.77 -9.16 1.14
C SER A 56 2.72 -8.27 1.77
N SER A 57 3.02 -6.98 1.94
CA SER A 57 2.06 -6.02 2.50
C SER A 57 1.16 -5.41 1.43
N THR A 58 -0.07 -5.06 1.83
CA THR A 58 -0.98 -4.21 1.06
C THR A 58 -0.57 -2.74 1.16
N MET A 59 -1.43 -1.81 0.76
CA MET A 59 -1.15 -0.38 0.87
C MET A 59 -0.98 0.02 2.34
N ILE A 60 0.21 0.46 2.71
CA ILE A 60 0.55 0.88 4.06
C ILE A 60 0.09 2.32 4.27
N TYR A 61 -0.52 2.59 5.44
CA TYR A 61 -0.93 3.92 5.87
C TYR A 61 -0.73 4.11 7.39
N GLY A 62 -0.89 5.33 7.89
CA GLY A 62 -0.85 5.61 9.33
C GLY A 62 0.25 6.58 9.76
N THR A 63 1.06 7.09 8.83
CA THR A 63 2.09 8.10 9.13
C THR A 63 1.95 9.32 8.24
N PRO A 64 2.41 10.51 8.70
CA PRO A 64 2.46 11.71 7.85
C PRO A 64 3.39 11.55 6.62
N ARG A 65 4.26 10.54 6.63
CA ARG A 65 5.25 10.26 5.59
C ARG A 65 4.78 9.27 4.53
N ASP A 66 3.63 8.59 4.73
CA ASP A 66 3.11 7.71 3.70
C ASP A 66 2.71 8.52 2.45
N ILE A 67 3.00 7.93 1.29
CA ILE A 67 2.85 8.64 0.01
C ILE A 67 1.39 8.61 -0.49
N ASN A 68 0.59 7.66 -0.01
CA ASN A 68 -0.77 7.44 -0.53
C ASN A 68 -1.83 8.15 0.31
N MET A 69 -2.04 7.67 1.53
CA MET A 69 -3.13 8.14 2.39
C MET A 69 -2.90 9.57 2.90
N SER A 70 -1.65 9.92 3.25
CA SER A 70 -1.33 11.29 3.69
C SER A 70 -1.52 12.31 2.57
N ARG A 71 -1.19 11.98 1.32
CA ARG A 71 -1.47 12.87 0.17
C ARG A 71 -2.97 13.00 -0.07
N LEU A 72 -3.71 11.91 0.06
CA LEU A 72 -5.16 11.89 -0.07
C LEU A 72 -5.82 12.79 0.99
N ILE A 73 -5.44 12.63 2.26
CA ILE A 73 -5.92 13.46 3.38
C ILE A 73 -5.62 14.94 3.13
N LYS A 74 -4.37 15.28 2.78
CA LYS A 74 -3.95 16.67 2.49
C LYS A 74 -4.73 17.28 1.33
N PHE A 75 -4.96 16.51 0.28
CA PHE A 75 -5.74 16.97 -0.87
C PHE A 75 -7.20 17.24 -0.48
N MET A 76 -7.82 16.30 0.23
CA MET A 76 -9.21 16.43 0.69
C MET A 76 -9.36 17.52 1.75
N ASP A 77 -8.33 17.80 2.56
CA ASP A 77 -8.33 18.93 3.49
C ASP A 77 -8.25 20.28 2.77
N LYS A 78 -7.52 20.34 1.66
CA LYS A 78 -7.30 21.57 0.89
C LYS A 78 -8.44 21.89 -0.09
N PHE A 79 -9.01 20.87 -0.74
CA PHE A 79 -9.96 21.07 -1.85
C PHE A 79 -11.34 20.51 -1.51
N LYS A 80 -12.40 21.23 -1.91
CA LYS A 80 -13.80 20.80 -1.74
C LYS A 80 -14.29 19.83 -2.82
N ILE A 81 -13.49 19.60 -3.87
CA ILE A 81 -13.82 18.73 -5.00
C ILE A 81 -12.76 17.64 -5.10
N PHE A 82 -13.20 16.39 -5.25
CA PHE A 82 -12.31 15.25 -5.40
C PHE A 82 -12.71 14.39 -6.61
N PRO A 83 -11.83 14.21 -7.60
CA PRO A 83 -12.09 13.36 -8.76
C PRO A 83 -11.90 11.88 -8.40
N ILE A 84 -12.89 11.05 -8.75
CA ILE A 84 -12.81 9.59 -8.63
C ILE A 84 -12.70 8.99 -10.03
N PHE A 85 -11.57 8.34 -10.32
CA PHE A 85 -11.37 7.63 -11.57
C PHE A 85 -12.13 6.30 -11.55
N GLY A 86 -13.13 6.16 -12.43
CA GLY A 86 -14.08 5.06 -12.40
C GLY A 86 -15.26 5.31 -11.46
N ASN A 87 -15.85 4.24 -10.94
CA ASN A 87 -17.05 4.32 -10.09
C ASN A 87 -16.74 4.36 -8.57
N GLY A 88 -15.47 4.13 -8.18
CA GLY A 88 -15.04 4.07 -6.78
C GLY A 88 -15.53 2.85 -6.00
N LYS A 89 -16.11 1.84 -6.67
CA LYS A 89 -16.68 0.64 -6.02
C LYS A 89 -15.66 -0.49 -5.83
N ASN A 90 -14.46 -0.35 -6.39
CA ASN A 90 -13.37 -1.31 -6.21
C ASN A 90 -12.96 -1.40 -4.75
N TYR A 91 -12.61 -2.61 -4.33
CA TYR A 91 -12.18 -2.88 -2.96
C TYR A 91 -10.69 -2.63 -2.77
N MET A 92 -10.33 -2.12 -1.62
CA MET A 92 -8.97 -1.98 -1.11
C MET A 92 -8.89 -2.59 0.29
N GLN A 93 -7.70 -2.97 0.73
CA GLN A 93 -7.50 -3.55 2.06
C GLN A 93 -6.22 -2.97 2.68
N PRO A 94 -6.19 -1.65 2.98
CA PRO A 94 -5.00 -0.98 3.50
C PRO A 94 -4.62 -1.50 4.88
N ILE A 95 -3.31 -1.63 5.14
CA ILE A 95 -2.77 -2.06 6.44
C ILE A 95 -2.22 -0.86 7.22
N TYR A 96 -2.55 -0.77 8.50
CA TYR A 96 -2.01 0.24 9.39
C TYR A 96 -0.54 -0.05 9.74
N ILE A 97 0.29 0.98 9.77
CA ILE A 97 1.75 0.85 9.88
C ILE A 97 2.20 0.10 11.15
N GLU A 98 1.55 0.35 12.29
CA GLU A 98 1.91 -0.33 13.53
C GLU A 98 1.56 -1.83 13.50
N ASP A 99 0.42 -2.20 12.89
CA ASP A 99 0.05 -3.60 12.72
C ASP A 99 1.05 -4.34 11.84
N LEU A 100 1.55 -3.64 10.79
CA LEU A 100 2.61 -4.18 9.94
C LEU A 100 3.93 -4.35 10.69
N ALA A 101 4.32 -3.35 11.50
CA ALA A 101 5.54 -3.41 12.30
C ALA A 101 5.48 -4.55 13.33
N ASN A 102 4.34 -4.70 13.99
CA ASN A 102 4.10 -5.80 14.93
C ASN A 102 4.15 -7.17 14.22
N ALA A 103 3.58 -7.28 13.03
CA ALA A 103 3.69 -8.50 12.23
C ALA A 103 5.14 -8.87 11.90
N TYR A 104 5.97 -7.89 11.54
CA TYR A 104 7.39 -8.12 11.27
C TYR A 104 8.13 -8.60 12.53
N TYR A 105 7.86 -7.99 13.67
CA TYR A 105 8.41 -8.40 14.94
C TYR A 105 8.03 -9.85 15.30
N GLU A 106 6.75 -10.20 15.20
CA GLU A 106 6.26 -11.56 15.51
C GLU A 106 6.82 -12.60 14.53
N VAL A 107 6.98 -12.28 13.26
CA VAL A 107 7.65 -13.16 12.28
C VAL A 107 9.07 -13.49 12.70
N ILE A 108 9.83 -12.49 13.16
CA ILE A 108 11.22 -12.69 13.63
C ILE A 108 11.24 -13.51 14.91
N LYS A 109 10.38 -13.18 15.87
CA LYS A 109 10.27 -13.84 17.16
C LYS A 109 9.88 -15.32 17.06
N LEU A 110 8.96 -15.63 16.15
CA LEU A 110 8.42 -16.98 15.93
C LEU A 110 9.10 -17.68 14.74
N LYS A 111 10.42 -17.50 14.60
CA LYS A 111 11.22 -18.02 13.49
C LYS A 111 10.88 -19.47 13.12
N ASP A 112 10.76 -20.37 14.08
CA ASP A 112 10.54 -21.79 13.83
C ASP A 112 9.20 -22.07 13.14
N LYS A 113 8.19 -21.22 13.36
CA LYS A 113 6.89 -21.29 12.67
C LYS A 113 6.87 -20.57 11.33
N THR A 114 7.67 -19.50 11.20
CA THR A 114 7.60 -18.56 10.07
C THR A 114 8.69 -18.76 9.04
N PHE A 115 9.67 -19.58 9.35
CA PHE A 115 10.78 -19.90 8.47
C PHE A 115 10.31 -20.48 7.13
N ASN A 116 10.86 -20.00 6.03
CA ASN A 116 10.59 -20.47 4.68
C ASN A 116 9.10 -20.43 4.27
N LYS A 117 8.36 -19.45 4.77
CA LYS A 117 6.94 -19.26 4.44
C LYS A 117 6.68 -17.93 3.75
N ARG A 118 5.49 -17.82 3.16
CA ARG A 118 4.98 -16.58 2.58
C ARG A 118 3.76 -16.12 3.35
N TYR A 119 3.73 -14.84 3.70
CA TYR A 119 2.58 -14.23 4.35
C TYR A 119 2.11 -13.01 3.58
N ILE A 120 0.80 -12.87 3.48
CA ILE A 120 0.15 -11.63 3.08
C ILE A 120 -0.23 -10.87 4.35
N LEU A 121 0.14 -9.60 4.41
CA LEU A 121 -0.17 -8.71 5.53
C LEU A 121 -1.10 -7.61 5.01
N ALA A 122 -2.39 -7.76 5.33
CA ALA A 122 -3.46 -6.88 4.86
C ALA A 122 -4.25 -6.30 6.04
N GLY A 123 -5.03 -5.24 5.79
CA GLY A 123 -5.95 -4.71 6.78
C GLY A 123 -7.09 -5.70 7.09
N LYS A 124 -7.81 -5.47 8.18
CA LYS A 124 -8.79 -6.40 8.76
C LYS A 124 -9.89 -6.85 7.79
N LYS A 125 -10.42 -5.91 7.00
CA LYS A 125 -11.47 -6.19 6.01
C LYS A 125 -11.27 -5.37 4.75
N PRO A 126 -11.64 -5.89 3.58
CA PRO A 126 -11.75 -5.09 2.38
C PRO A 126 -12.77 -3.96 2.54
N ILE A 127 -12.45 -2.78 2.02
CA ILE A 127 -13.29 -1.58 2.06
C ILE A 127 -13.36 -0.97 0.65
N LYS A 128 -14.52 -0.49 0.22
CA LYS A 128 -14.66 0.18 -1.08
C LYS A 128 -13.90 1.51 -1.07
N TYR A 129 -13.31 1.86 -2.21
CA TYR A 129 -12.56 3.12 -2.33
C TYR A 129 -13.41 4.34 -2.00
N ILE A 130 -14.68 4.36 -2.42
CA ILE A 130 -15.60 5.45 -2.09
C ILE A 130 -15.86 5.55 -0.58
N ASP A 131 -15.90 4.42 0.13
CA ASP A 131 -16.13 4.40 1.58
C ASP A 131 -14.89 4.89 2.35
N ILE A 132 -13.68 4.61 1.84
CA ILE A 132 -12.43 5.23 2.32
C ILE A 132 -12.53 6.76 2.25
N LEU A 133 -12.94 7.30 1.09
CA LEU A 133 -13.07 8.74 0.89
C LEU A 133 -14.11 9.37 1.82
N ARG A 134 -15.26 8.72 2.00
CA ARG A 134 -16.31 9.19 2.92
C ARG A 134 -15.87 9.15 4.38
N LEU A 135 -15.12 8.14 4.81
CA LEU A 135 -14.55 8.10 6.15
C LEU A 135 -13.57 9.25 6.38
N ILE A 136 -12.72 9.54 5.42
CA ILE A 136 -11.77 10.68 5.50
C ILE A 136 -12.55 12.00 5.54
N GLU A 137 -13.55 12.19 4.69
CA GLU A 137 -14.43 13.36 4.67
C GLU A 137 -15.05 13.59 6.05
N LYS A 138 -15.67 12.53 6.63
CA LYS A 138 -16.29 12.55 7.95
C LYS A 138 -15.28 12.92 9.05
N LYS A 139 -14.10 12.29 9.08
CA LYS A 139 -13.07 12.51 10.10
C LYS A 139 -12.36 13.87 9.96
N LEU A 140 -12.30 14.44 8.75
CA LEU A 140 -11.85 15.81 8.51
C LEU A 140 -12.91 16.84 8.92
N ASN A 141 -14.16 16.42 9.10
CA ASN A 141 -15.33 17.29 9.31
C ASN A 141 -15.48 18.33 8.17
N LYS A 142 -15.40 17.86 6.92
CA LYS A 142 -15.53 18.69 5.72
C LYS A 142 -16.57 18.12 4.77
N LYS A 143 -17.20 18.97 3.96
CA LYS A 143 -18.07 18.55 2.87
C LYS A 143 -17.28 18.55 1.57
N ILE A 144 -17.17 17.36 0.93
CA ILE A 144 -16.40 17.17 -0.28
C ILE A 144 -17.31 16.65 -1.40
N TYR A 145 -17.23 17.26 -2.57
CA TYR A 145 -17.97 16.85 -3.75
C TYR A 145 -17.16 15.83 -4.55
N PHE A 146 -17.60 14.58 -4.57
CA PHE A 146 -16.96 13.50 -5.31
C PHE A 146 -17.48 13.49 -6.76
N ILE A 147 -16.60 13.79 -7.71
CA ILE A 147 -16.89 13.78 -9.15
C ILE A 147 -16.37 12.47 -9.74
N LYS A 148 -17.28 11.59 -10.16
CA LYS A 148 -16.92 10.33 -10.82
C LYS A 148 -16.60 10.58 -12.29
N ILE A 149 -15.37 10.25 -12.70
CA ILE A 149 -14.91 10.36 -14.08
C ILE A 149 -14.87 8.94 -14.66
N PRO A 150 -15.62 8.65 -15.75
CA PRO A 150 -15.58 7.34 -16.39
C PRO A 150 -14.15 6.87 -16.66
N LEU A 151 -13.86 5.59 -16.43
CA LEU A 151 -12.50 5.05 -16.54
C LEU A 151 -11.93 5.24 -17.96
N SER A 152 -12.77 5.05 -19.01
CA SER A 152 -12.39 5.27 -20.40
C SER A 152 -11.91 6.69 -20.66
N LEU A 153 -12.65 7.68 -20.14
CA LEU A 153 -12.32 9.09 -20.27
C LEU A 153 -11.05 9.42 -19.49
N SER A 154 -10.89 8.88 -18.28
CA SER A 154 -9.69 9.03 -17.47
C SER A 154 -8.45 8.48 -18.18
N LEU A 155 -8.54 7.28 -18.76
CA LEU A 155 -7.46 6.65 -19.51
C LEU A 155 -7.09 7.44 -20.78
N PHE A 156 -8.10 7.98 -21.48
CA PHE A 156 -7.88 8.81 -22.66
C PHE A 156 -7.08 10.08 -22.32
N PHE A 157 -7.52 10.83 -21.30
CA PHE A 157 -6.82 12.06 -20.89
C PHE A 157 -5.42 11.77 -20.37
N ILE A 158 -5.22 10.72 -19.57
CA ILE A 158 -3.90 10.38 -19.07
C ILE A 158 -2.96 9.97 -20.20
N LYS A 159 -3.45 9.22 -21.20
CA LYS A 159 -2.65 8.87 -22.38
C LYS A 159 -2.21 10.10 -23.15
N ILE A 160 -3.09 11.09 -23.36
CA ILE A 160 -2.72 12.38 -23.97
C ILE A 160 -1.67 13.08 -23.13
N CYS A 161 -1.85 13.16 -21.80
CA CYS A 161 -0.88 13.77 -20.91
C CYS A 161 0.48 13.04 -20.91
N GLU A 162 0.50 11.70 -20.96
CA GLU A 162 1.74 10.92 -21.09
C GLU A 162 2.51 11.29 -22.37
N ILE A 163 1.81 11.53 -23.48
CA ILE A 163 2.42 11.94 -24.76
C ILE A 163 2.96 13.38 -24.67
N ILE A 164 2.13 14.34 -24.22
CA ILE A 164 2.48 15.76 -24.16
C ILE A 164 3.66 16.01 -23.21
N PHE A 165 3.66 15.36 -22.04
CA PHE A 165 4.68 15.56 -21.01
C PHE A 165 5.82 14.53 -21.06
N PHE A 166 5.96 13.79 -22.19
CA PHE A 166 7.05 12.81 -22.41
C PHE A 166 7.26 11.85 -21.22
N GLY A 167 6.18 11.39 -20.59
CA GLY A 167 6.24 10.46 -19.45
C GLY A 167 6.75 11.05 -18.13
N LYS A 168 6.98 12.37 -18.04
CA LYS A 168 7.38 13.03 -16.78
C LYS A 168 6.29 13.12 -15.73
N LEU A 169 5.04 12.78 -16.08
CA LEU A 169 3.94 12.73 -15.13
C LEU A 169 4.10 11.56 -14.16
N HIS A 170 3.83 11.83 -12.90
CA HIS A 170 3.88 10.83 -11.82
C HIS A 170 2.69 9.84 -11.85
N ILE A 171 1.69 10.08 -12.73
CA ILE A 171 0.52 9.22 -12.94
C ILE A 171 0.58 8.68 -14.36
N ASN A 172 0.45 7.36 -14.50
CA ASN A 172 0.45 6.69 -15.81
C ASN A 172 -0.79 5.79 -15.98
N THR A 173 -1.06 5.43 -17.22
CA THR A 173 -2.19 4.58 -17.63
C THR A 173 -2.28 3.27 -16.82
N SER A 174 -1.14 2.62 -16.55
CA SER A 174 -1.09 1.39 -15.74
C SER A 174 -1.51 1.65 -14.28
N GLN A 175 -1.19 2.81 -13.72
CA GLN A 175 -1.61 3.16 -12.36
C GLN A 175 -3.11 3.37 -12.28
N VAL A 176 -3.72 4.04 -13.25
CA VAL A 176 -5.17 4.26 -13.30
C VAL A 176 -5.93 2.95 -13.46
N LYS A 177 -5.47 2.05 -14.34
CA LYS A 177 -6.05 0.71 -14.45
C LYS A 177 -6.00 -0.06 -13.13
N ARG A 178 -4.89 0.03 -12.38
CA ARG A 178 -4.77 -0.60 -11.05
C ARG A 178 -5.64 0.04 -9.97
N LEU A 179 -6.05 1.32 -10.13
CA LEU A 179 -7.00 1.95 -9.20
C LEU A 179 -8.38 1.31 -9.28
N SER A 180 -8.75 0.72 -10.39
CA SER A 180 -10.04 0.05 -10.59
C SER A 180 -10.03 -1.45 -10.24
N GLU A 181 -8.87 -2.03 -9.88
CA GLU A 181 -8.78 -3.41 -9.44
C GLU A 181 -9.25 -3.60 -8.00
N ASP A 182 -9.97 -4.69 -7.76
CA ASP A 182 -10.21 -5.17 -6.41
C ASP A 182 -8.92 -5.72 -5.78
N LYS A 183 -8.62 -5.26 -4.58
CA LYS A 183 -7.44 -5.63 -3.81
C LYS A 183 -7.89 -6.27 -2.50
N ILE A 184 -8.35 -7.51 -2.63
CA ILE A 184 -8.84 -8.36 -1.55
C ILE A 184 -7.82 -9.48 -1.36
N TYR A 185 -7.34 -9.64 -0.15
CA TYR A 185 -6.29 -10.60 0.17
C TYR A 185 -6.62 -11.38 1.43
N ASP A 186 -6.35 -12.66 1.38
CA ASP A 186 -6.42 -13.53 2.54
C ASP A 186 -5.11 -13.45 3.35
N TYR A 187 -5.22 -13.31 4.66
CA TYR A 187 -4.10 -13.31 5.60
C TYR A 187 -4.22 -14.39 6.68
N SER A 188 -5.04 -15.40 6.44
CA SER A 188 -5.33 -16.48 7.39
C SER A 188 -4.07 -17.22 7.85
N ASP A 189 -3.07 -17.40 6.99
CA ASP A 189 -1.79 -18.00 7.38
C ASP A 189 -1.05 -17.15 8.43
N ALA A 190 -1.10 -15.83 8.32
CA ALA A 190 -0.51 -14.92 9.30
C ALA A 190 -1.28 -14.96 10.63
N GLU A 191 -2.61 -15.01 10.58
CA GLU A 191 -3.45 -15.15 11.75
C GLU A 191 -3.17 -16.47 12.47
N LYS A 192 -3.06 -17.57 11.74
CA LYS A 192 -2.77 -18.91 12.28
C LYS A 192 -1.38 -19.01 12.92
N ASP A 193 -0.35 -18.53 12.23
CA ASP A 193 1.04 -18.78 12.62
C ASP A 193 1.55 -17.83 13.70
N PHE A 194 1.11 -16.59 13.72
CA PHE A 194 1.55 -15.58 14.69
C PHE A 194 0.45 -14.64 15.20
N LEU A 195 -0.81 -15.07 15.15
CA LEU A 195 -1.96 -14.36 15.71
C LEU A 195 -2.12 -12.93 15.15
N PHE A 196 -1.81 -12.74 13.87
CA PHE A 196 -1.93 -11.45 13.22
C PHE A 196 -3.36 -10.89 13.31
N LYS A 197 -3.52 -9.73 13.93
CA LYS A 197 -4.82 -9.11 14.23
C LYS A 197 -4.80 -7.63 13.85
N PRO A 198 -4.94 -7.28 12.56
CA PRO A 198 -4.88 -5.90 12.13
C PRO A 198 -6.13 -5.10 12.56
N LYS A 199 -5.94 -3.80 12.78
CA LYS A 199 -7.00 -2.83 13.02
C LYS A 199 -7.94 -2.72 11.82
N THR A 200 -9.17 -2.27 12.07
CA THR A 200 -10.07 -1.81 11.02
C THR A 200 -9.51 -0.54 10.36
N PHE A 201 -9.92 -0.28 9.11
CA PHE A 201 -9.52 0.95 8.45
C PHE A 201 -10.02 2.19 9.20
N GLU A 202 -11.22 2.13 9.80
CA GLU A 202 -11.80 3.24 10.56
C GLU A 202 -10.95 3.61 11.79
N GLU A 203 -10.51 2.61 12.56
CA GLU A 203 -9.62 2.83 13.72
C GLU A 203 -8.30 3.47 13.30
N GLY A 204 -7.65 2.92 12.28
CA GLY A 204 -6.34 3.44 11.84
C GLY A 204 -6.40 4.82 11.20
N ILE A 205 -7.45 5.12 10.40
CA ILE A 205 -7.57 6.42 9.73
C ILE A 205 -7.91 7.53 10.71
N GLU A 206 -8.63 7.21 11.79
CA GLU A 206 -8.91 8.15 12.87
C GLU A 206 -7.62 8.63 13.53
N ILE A 207 -6.75 7.68 13.88
CA ILE A 207 -5.43 7.99 14.46
C ILE A 207 -4.61 8.85 13.48
N GLN A 208 -4.56 8.47 12.21
CA GLN A 208 -3.78 9.21 11.22
C GLN A 208 -4.30 10.64 11.00
N ILE A 209 -5.61 10.84 10.95
CA ILE A 209 -6.20 12.18 10.77
C ILE A 209 -6.01 13.03 12.03
N LYS A 210 -6.10 12.45 13.22
CA LYS A 210 -5.77 13.15 14.46
C LYS A 210 -4.32 13.67 14.41
N ASN A 211 -3.36 12.79 14.14
CA ASN A 211 -1.95 13.18 14.04
C ASN A 211 -1.69 14.23 12.94
N TYR A 212 -2.44 14.16 11.82
CA TYR A 212 -2.37 15.16 10.76
C TYR A 212 -2.84 16.54 11.25
N LYS A 213 -3.97 16.61 11.97
CA LYS A 213 -4.52 17.85 12.51
C LYS A 213 -3.59 18.47 13.57
N ASP A 214 -3.06 17.64 14.48
CA ASP A 214 -2.13 18.07 15.53
C ASP A 214 -0.85 18.66 14.92
N THR A 215 -0.29 18.00 13.90
CA THR A 215 0.89 18.49 13.18
C THR A 215 0.60 19.81 12.45
N LYS A 216 -0.58 19.95 11.84
CA LYS A 216 -0.98 21.15 11.11
C LYS A 216 -1.11 22.34 12.06
N SER A 217 -1.78 22.16 13.19
CA SER A 217 -1.95 23.21 14.23
C SER A 217 -0.60 23.68 14.79
N SER A 218 0.33 22.74 15.04
CA SER A 218 1.68 23.08 15.53
C SER A 218 2.49 23.91 14.51
N ILE A 219 2.29 23.69 13.20
CA ILE A 219 2.97 24.46 12.15
C ILE A 219 2.37 25.86 12.01
N GLU A 220 1.07 26.01 12.22
CA GLU A 220 0.38 27.30 12.16
C GLU A 220 0.81 28.19 13.34
N ILE A 221 0.89 27.65 14.56
CA ILE A 221 1.35 28.38 15.77
C ILE A 221 2.81 28.87 15.62
N ASN A 222 3.69 28.09 14.98
CA ASN A 222 5.10 28.48 14.81
C ASN A 222 5.34 29.47 13.64
N LYS A 223 4.30 29.93 12.96
CA LYS A 223 4.39 30.92 11.87
C LYS A 223 3.87 32.31 12.27
N GLU A 224 3.22 32.40 13.42
CA GLU A 224 2.84 33.67 14.11
C GLU A 224 3.98 34.12 15.03
#